data_0612deb5105bca7cee4b82f381fb937c
#
_entry.id   0612deb5105bca7cee4b82f381fb937c
#
_cell.length_a   1.000
_cell.length_b   1.000
_cell.length_c   1.000
_cell.angle_alpha   90.00
_cell.angle_beta   90.00
_cell.angle_gamma   90.00
#
_symmetry.space_group_name_H-M   'P 1'
#
loop_
_entity.id
_entity.type
_entity.pdbx_description
1 polymer ?
#
loop_
_entity_poly.entity_id
_entity_poly.type
_entity_poly.pdbx_seq_one_letter_code
_entity_poly.pdbx_strand_id
1 'polypeptide(L)'
;MYPTRRLLQSTRLTLFTRINCSLCDTAKYTVKNLREKRPFLYSEIDVMVPQNKTWKDIYEFDVPVLHVQRVMFKSSDGRETLSDPKKLFHRFTEQEVENTIKEVEE
;
A
#
# COMPACT_ATOMS: atom_id res chain seq x y z
N MET A 1 3.37 16.39 -19.19
CA MET A 1 2.26 16.48 -18.29
C MET A 1 1.48 15.21 -18.23
N TYR A 2 1.21 14.62 -19.34
CA TYR A 2 0.44 13.40 -19.36
C TYR A 2 1.21 12.22 -18.78
N PRO A 3 2.52 12.11 -19.03
CA PRO A 3 3.30 11.05 -18.41
C PRO A 3 3.26 11.12 -16.89
N THR A 4 3.26 12.33 -16.33
CA THR A 4 3.24 12.51 -14.89
C THR A 4 1.97 11.91 -14.30
N ARG A 5 0.82 12.18 -14.93
CA ARG A 5 -0.43 11.64 -14.43
C ARG A 5 -0.42 10.12 -14.45
N ARG A 6 0.10 9.52 -15.52
CA ARG A 6 0.16 8.07 -15.61
C ARG A 6 1.08 7.49 -14.56
N LEU A 7 2.20 8.14 -14.30
CA LEU A 7 3.13 7.67 -13.27
C LEU A 7 2.47 7.69 -11.89
N LEU A 8 1.72 8.75 -11.59
CA LEU A 8 1.03 8.84 -10.30
C LEU A 8 0.03 7.71 -10.09
N GLN A 9 -0.56 7.20 -11.18
CA GLN A 9 -1.53 6.13 -11.12
C GLN A 9 -0.89 4.75 -11.27
N SER A 10 0.43 4.68 -11.37
CA SER A 10 1.13 3.43 -11.61
C SER A 10 1.62 2.76 -10.35
N THR A 11 1.39 3.35 -9.19
CA THR A 11 1.84 2.81 -7.91
C THR A 11 0.62 2.52 -7.04
N ARG A 12 0.61 1.33 -6.45
CA ARG A 12 -0.47 0.93 -5.55
C ARG A 12 0.10 0.60 -4.18
N LEU A 13 -0.50 1.19 -3.16
CA LEU A 13 -0.18 0.89 -1.77
C LEU A 13 -1.35 0.14 -1.16
N THR A 14 -1.04 -0.95 -0.46
CA THR A 14 -2.04 -1.73 0.26
C THR A 14 -1.61 -1.82 1.71
N LEU A 15 -2.42 -1.32 2.61
CA LEU A 15 -2.13 -1.36 4.05
C LEU A 15 -2.92 -2.48 4.69
N PHE A 16 -2.20 -3.43 5.27
CA PHE A 16 -2.81 -4.51 6.04
C PHE A 16 -2.91 -4.06 7.49
N THR A 17 -4.11 -4.12 8.03
CA THR A 17 -4.44 -3.48 9.30
C THR A 17 -5.39 -4.37 10.09
N ARG A 18 -5.65 -3.98 11.35
CA ARG A 18 -6.69 -4.63 12.14
C ARG A 18 -7.26 -3.61 13.12
N ILE A 19 -8.44 -3.94 13.64
CA ILE A 19 -9.10 -3.10 14.63
C ILE A 19 -8.31 -3.11 15.95
N ASN A 20 -8.40 -2.03 16.71
CA ASN A 20 -7.73 -1.88 18.02
C ASN A 20 -6.20 -1.98 17.91
N CYS A 21 -5.65 -1.35 16.90
CA CYS A 21 -4.22 -1.37 16.66
C CYS A 21 -3.75 0.07 16.51
N SER A 22 -3.07 0.60 17.54
CA SER A 22 -2.62 1.99 17.53
C SER A 22 -1.55 2.24 16.48
N LEU A 23 -0.66 1.28 16.24
CA LEU A 23 0.34 1.40 15.17
C LEU A 23 -0.33 1.43 13.79
N CYS A 24 -1.43 0.70 13.64
CA CYS A 24 -2.19 0.74 12.38
C CYS A 24 -2.79 2.12 12.16
N ASP A 25 -3.31 2.74 13.22
CA ASP A 25 -3.87 4.09 13.12
C ASP A 25 -2.79 5.10 12.71
N THR A 26 -1.60 4.98 13.30
CA THR A 26 -0.47 5.84 12.94
C THR A 26 -0.08 5.62 11.48
N ALA A 27 -0.05 4.37 11.03
CA ALA A 27 0.30 4.05 9.65
C ALA A 27 -0.72 4.65 8.68
N LYS A 28 -2.02 4.56 9.01
CA LYS A 28 -3.06 5.15 8.16
C LYS A 28 -2.86 6.65 8.02
N TYR A 29 -2.54 7.31 9.12
CA TYR A 29 -2.31 8.75 9.12
C TYR A 29 -1.10 9.12 8.26
N THR A 30 -0.02 8.36 8.40
CA THR A 30 1.20 8.59 7.61
C THR A 30 0.91 8.47 6.12
N VAL A 31 0.20 7.41 5.72
CA VAL A 31 -0.11 7.16 4.32
C VAL A 31 -1.06 8.23 3.79
N LYS A 32 -2.06 8.63 4.59
CA LYS A 32 -3.00 9.65 4.19
C LYS A 32 -2.29 10.97 3.90
N ASN A 33 -1.40 11.37 4.80
CA ASN A 33 -0.67 12.63 4.63
C ASN A 33 0.20 12.61 3.38
N LEU A 34 0.87 11.49 3.13
CA LEU A 34 1.69 11.38 1.94
C LEU A 34 0.84 11.41 0.68
N ARG A 35 -0.32 10.76 0.71
CA ARG A 35 -1.20 10.69 -0.45
C ARG A 35 -1.71 12.07 -0.86
N GLU A 36 -1.86 12.98 0.10
CA GLU A 36 -2.26 14.34 -0.19
C GLU A 36 -1.17 15.10 -0.94
N LYS A 37 0.09 14.73 -0.71
CA LYS A 37 1.24 15.38 -1.34
C LYS A 37 1.60 14.76 -2.69
N ARG A 38 1.40 13.45 -2.83
CA ARG A 38 1.69 12.76 -4.07
C ARG A 38 0.69 11.61 -4.22
N PRO A 39 -0.28 11.74 -5.11
CA PRO A 39 -1.34 10.74 -5.24
C PRO A 39 -0.81 9.38 -5.69
N PHE A 40 -1.46 8.34 -5.19
CA PHE A 40 -1.23 6.96 -5.61
C PHE A 40 -2.51 6.18 -5.34
N LEU A 41 -2.61 4.99 -5.92
CA LEU A 41 -3.73 4.10 -5.62
C LEU A 41 -3.56 3.53 -4.22
N TYR A 42 -4.65 3.40 -3.48
CA TYR A 42 -4.57 3.00 -2.09
C TYR A 42 -5.75 2.13 -1.71
N SER A 43 -5.48 1.09 -0.95
CA SER A 43 -6.53 0.27 -0.36
C SER A 43 -6.08 -0.25 1.00
N GLU A 44 -7.05 -0.57 1.84
CA GLU A 44 -6.80 -1.14 3.16
C GLU A 44 -7.43 -2.52 3.22
N ILE A 45 -6.75 -3.45 3.88
CA ILE A 45 -7.26 -4.79 4.10
C ILE A 45 -7.25 -5.05 5.60
N ASP A 46 -8.43 -5.27 6.16
CA ASP A 46 -8.55 -5.69 7.55
C ASP A 46 -8.36 -7.20 7.58
N VAL A 47 -7.23 -7.62 8.15
CA VAL A 47 -6.87 -9.04 8.12
C VAL A 47 -7.77 -9.90 8.99
N MET A 48 -8.53 -9.29 9.90
CA MET A 48 -9.40 -10.04 10.82
C MET A 48 -10.77 -10.36 10.23
N VAL A 49 -11.13 -9.75 9.10
CA VAL A 49 -12.40 -10.03 8.42
C VAL A 49 -12.32 -11.44 7.82
N PRO A 50 -13.36 -12.27 7.96
CA PRO A 50 -13.28 -13.70 7.56
C PRO A 50 -12.84 -13.94 6.12
N GLN A 51 -13.27 -13.11 5.17
CA GLN A 51 -12.88 -13.30 3.77
C GLN A 51 -11.41 -13.01 3.53
N ASN A 52 -10.70 -12.44 4.50
CA ASN A 52 -9.26 -12.13 4.39
C ASN A 52 -8.40 -13.10 5.18
N LYS A 53 -8.90 -14.31 5.43
CA LYS A 53 -8.20 -15.29 6.26
C LYS A 53 -6.78 -15.58 5.80
N THR A 54 -6.55 -15.59 4.49
CA THR A 54 -5.19 -15.83 3.96
C THR A 54 -4.22 -14.78 4.48
N TRP A 55 -4.66 -13.52 4.49
CA TRP A 55 -3.82 -12.43 4.99
C TRP A 55 -3.68 -12.47 6.51
N LYS A 56 -4.77 -12.87 7.20
CA LYS A 56 -4.70 -13.05 8.66
C LYS A 56 -3.63 -14.07 9.03
N ASP A 57 -3.61 -15.20 8.32
CA ASP A 57 -2.65 -16.25 8.61
C ASP A 57 -1.21 -15.79 8.45
N ILE A 58 -0.97 -14.82 7.57
CA ILE A 58 0.38 -14.31 7.31
C ILE A 58 0.71 -13.14 8.23
N TYR A 59 -0.23 -12.20 8.42
CA TYR A 59 0.08 -10.88 8.98
C TYR A 59 -0.60 -10.56 10.31
N GLU A 60 -1.37 -11.47 10.89
CA GLU A 60 -2.17 -11.15 12.09
C GLU A 60 -1.35 -10.45 13.18
N PHE A 61 -0.13 -10.90 13.38
CA PHE A 61 0.72 -10.37 14.44
C PHE A 61 1.76 -9.37 13.95
N ASP A 62 1.73 -9.04 12.67
CA ASP A 62 2.73 -8.15 12.07
C ASP A 62 2.15 -6.82 11.61
N VAL A 63 0.83 -6.65 11.67
CA VAL A 63 0.22 -5.40 11.23
C VAL A 63 0.69 -4.22 12.08
N PRO A 64 0.82 -3.02 11.49
CA PRO A 64 0.50 -2.72 10.09
C PRO A 64 1.61 -3.16 9.15
N VAL A 65 1.21 -3.69 7.99
CA VAL A 65 2.14 -4.03 6.93
C VAL A 65 1.72 -3.25 5.69
N LEU A 66 2.66 -2.57 5.06
CA LEU A 66 2.39 -1.81 3.85
C LEU A 66 3.07 -2.47 2.67
N HIS A 67 2.28 -2.83 1.67
CA HIS A 67 2.80 -3.30 0.39
C HIS A 67 2.86 -2.14 -0.58
N VAL A 68 4.00 -1.96 -1.23
CA VAL A 68 4.19 -0.94 -2.26
C VAL A 68 4.51 -1.67 -3.54
N GLN A 69 3.66 -1.49 -4.54
CA GLN A 69 3.77 -2.22 -5.81
C GLN A 69 3.59 -1.28 -6.97
N ARG A 70 4.21 -1.64 -8.09
CA ARG A 70 4.02 -0.95 -9.34
C ARG A 70 2.93 -1.66 -10.13
N VAL A 71 2.03 -0.89 -10.74
CA VAL A 71 1.02 -1.46 -11.63
C VAL A 71 1.71 -1.68 -12.97
N MET A 72 1.95 -2.96 -13.29
CA MET A 72 2.70 -3.33 -14.49
C MET A 72 1.82 -3.34 -15.73
N PHE A 73 0.56 -3.76 -15.54
CA PHE A 73 -0.36 -3.93 -16.64
C PHE A 73 -1.79 -3.88 -16.09
N LYS A 74 -2.68 -3.26 -16.86
CA LYS A 74 -4.09 -3.20 -16.49
C LYS A 74 -4.89 -3.75 -17.67
N SER A 75 -5.62 -4.85 -17.44
CA SER A 75 -6.40 -5.48 -18.47
C SER A 75 -7.67 -4.68 -18.74
N SER A 76 -8.34 -5.00 -19.86
CA SER A 76 -9.56 -4.29 -20.24
C SER A 76 -10.70 -4.51 -19.28
N ASP A 77 -10.66 -5.59 -18.49
CA ASP A 77 -11.70 -5.87 -17.48
C ASP A 77 -11.40 -5.21 -16.12
N GLY A 78 -10.35 -4.38 -16.07
CA GLY A 78 -10.02 -3.63 -14.87
C GLY A 78 -9.04 -4.31 -13.93
N ARG A 79 -8.63 -5.54 -14.22
CA ARG A 79 -7.68 -6.23 -13.35
C ARG A 79 -6.27 -5.69 -13.57
N GLU A 80 -5.53 -5.61 -12.47
CA GLU A 80 -4.17 -5.11 -12.49
C GLU A 80 -3.19 -6.24 -12.29
N THR A 81 -2.08 -6.19 -13.03
CA THR A 81 -0.94 -7.04 -12.78
C THR A 81 0.08 -6.19 -12.02
N LEU A 82 0.47 -6.63 -10.84
CA LEU A 82 1.33 -5.86 -9.95
C LEU A 82 2.70 -6.49 -9.88
N SER A 83 3.71 -5.64 -9.63
CA SER A 83 5.06 -6.13 -9.35
C SER A 83 5.08 -6.83 -7.99
N ASP A 84 6.18 -7.53 -7.70
CA ASP A 84 6.38 -8.07 -6.37
C ASP A 84 6.39 -6.92 -5.37
N PRO A 85 5.75 -7.09 -4.20
CA PRO A 85 5.66 -5.98 -3.27
C PRO A 85 6.98 -5.71 -2.56
N LYS A 86 7.27 -4.43 -2.40
CA LYS A 86 8.20 -3.97 -1.38
C LYS A 86 7.38 -3.79 -0.11
N LYS A 87 7.91 -4.23 1.03
CA LYS A 87 7.12 -4.28 2.27
C LYS A 87 7.74 -3.40 3.34
N LEU A 88 6.88 -2.67 4.05
CA LEU A 88 7.27 -1.93 5.24
C LEU A 88 6.42 -2.45 6.39
N PHE A 89 7.05 -2.63 7.55
CA PHE A 89 6.40 -3.26 8.70
C PHE A 89 6.35 -2.31 9.89
N HIS A 90 5.25 -2.36 10.62
CA HIS A 90 5.04 -1.79 11.94
C HIS A 90 5.15 -0.27 11.99
N ARG A 91 6.32 0.29 11.85
CA ARG A 91 6.55 1.73 11.90
C ARG A 91 7.28 2.18 10.66
N PHE A 92 6.78 3.23 10.02
CA PHE A 92 7.44 3.82 8.85
C PHE A 92 7.04 5.27 8.76
N THR A 93 7.96 6.07 8.24
CA THR A 93 7.75 7.51 8.05
C THR A 93 7.27 7.77 6.63
N GLU A 94 6.75 8.98 6.40
CA GLU A 94 6.39 9.40 5.05
C GLU A 94 7.59 9.29 4.11
N GLN A 95 8.79 9.66 4.60
CA GLN A 95 9.98 9.61 3.77
C GLN A 95 10.33 8.18 3.37
N GLU A 96 10.21 7.24 4.31
CA GLU A 96 10.46 5.83 4.00
C GLU A 96 9.48 5.30 2.96
N VAL A 97 8.20 5.67 3.11
CA VAL A 97 7.19 5.26 2.12
C VAL A 97 7.52 5.86 0.77
N GLU A 98 7.86 7.15 0.73
CA GLU A 98 8.17 7.79 -0.54
C GLU A 98 9.40 7.18 -1.20
N ASN A 99 10.43 6.87 -0.43
CA ASN A 99 11.62 6.22 -0.95
C ASN A 99 11.27 4.86 -1.56
N THR A 100 10.40 4.11 -0.90
CA THR A 100 9.97 2.81 -1.39
C THR A 100 9.16 2.95 -2.68
N ILE A 101 8.30 3.97 -2.76
CA ILE A 101 7.56 4.23 -3.99
C ILE A 101 8.53 4.51 -5.15
N LYS A 102 9.55 5.33 -4.90
CA LYS A 102 10.54 5.61 -5.95
C LYS A 102 11.25 4.35 -6.40
N GLU A 103 11.55 3.44 -5.46
CA GLU A 103 12.21 2.18 -5.81
C GLU A 103 11.35 1.33 -6.75
N VAL A 104 10.04 1.26 -6.51
CA VAL A 104 9.19 0.43 -7.37
C VAL A 104 8.90 1.10 -8.71
N GLU A 105 9.03 2.42 -8.78
CA GLU A 105 8.80 3.17 -10.02
C GLU A 105 9.99 3.18 -10.97
N GLU A 106 11.15 2.76 -10.48
CA GLU A 106 12.37 2.75 -11.30
C GLU A 106 12.39 1.65 -12.35
#